data_1b90cbe86e12d355f28bdf832ea51f41
#
_entry.id   1b90cbe86e12d355f28bdf832ea51f41
#
_cell.length_a   1.000
_cell.length_b   1.000
_cell.length_c   1.000
_cell.angle_alpha   90.00
_cell.angle_beta   90.00
_cell.angle_gamma   90.00
#
_symmetry.space_group_name_H-M   'P 1'
#
loop_
_entity.id
_entity.type
_entity.pdbx_description
1 polymer ?
#
loop_
_entity_poly.entity_id
_entity_poly.type
_entity_poly.pdbx_seq_one_letter_code
_entity_poly.pdbx_strand_id
1 'polypeptide(L)'
;MLPAVRRTTVTSSISKTKTVCIFINQLRDKIGVVYGNPETTTGGNALKFYASVRIDIRRVSVIKDGEEQLGTRTRVKVVKNKVAPPFKKAEFDIMFGEGISKIGEIIDLGVDYGIIKKSGSWFSYGDRKIGQGRDSVKELLKNDEALRNEVEAKVREAMIAARKA
;
A
#
# COMPACT_ATOMS: atom_id res chain seq x y z
N MET A 1 28.08 -7.07 -2.08
CA MET A 1 27.89 -6.88 -0.62
C MET A 1 28.69 -5.68 -0.17
N LEU A 2 28.06 -4.57 0.28
CA LEU A 2 28.78 -3.39 0.76
C LEU A 2 29.39 -3.70 2.14
N PRO A 3 30.69 -3.46 2.36
CA PRO A 3 31.32 -3.72 3.64
C PRO A 3 30.72 -2.85 4.77
N ALA A 4 30.76 -3.36 6.00
CA ALA A 4 30.14 -2.71 7.18
C ALA A 4 30.56 -1.23 7.39
N VAL A 5 31.82 -0.92 7.06
CA VAL A 5 32.39 0.44 7.16
C VAL A 5 31.66 1.47 6.30
N ARG A 6 31.25 1.09 5.07
CA ARG A 6 30.50 2.01 4.19
C ARG A 6 29.09 2.34 4.71
N ARG A 7 28.46 1.43 5.46
CA ARG A 7 27.11 1.65 6.01
C ARG A 7 27.10 2.70 7.10
N THR A 8 28.09 2.68 8.00
CA THR A 8 28.23 3.67 9.06
C THR A 8 28.48 5.07 8.49
N THR A 9 29.31 5.18 7.46
CA THR A 9 29.59 6.45 6.78
C THR A 9 28.33 7.02 6.11
N VAL A 10 27.53 6.18 5.43
CA VAL A 10 26.27 6.61 4.78
C VAL A 10 25.29 7.14 5.82
N THR A 11 25.13 6.47 6.98
CA THR A 11 24.20 6.89 8.03
C THR A 11 24.57 8.27 8.61
N SER A 12 25.86 8.52 8.87
CA SER A 12 26.31 9.81 9.38
C SER A 12 26.13 10.95 8.36
N SER A 13 26.37 10.67 7.09
CA SER A 13 26.18 11.65 6.00
C SER A 13 24.72 12.00 5.79
N ILE A 14 23.81 11.01 5.81
CA ILE A 14 22.37 11.22 5.69
C ILE A 14 21.82 12.12 6.78
N SER A 15 22.24 11.90 8.04
CA SER A 15 21.83 12.75 9.17
C SER A 15 22.25 14.21 8.99
N LYS A 16 23.49 14.44 8.54
CA LYS A 16 24.02 15.80 8.31
C LYS A 16 23.32 16.52 7.16
N THR A 17 23.03 15.81 6.08
CA THR A 17 22.42 16.37 4.86
C THR A 17 20.91 16.44 4.91
N LYS A 18 20.25 15.93 5.97
CA LYS A 18 18.78 15.81 6.08
C LYS A 18 18.15 15.11 4.88
N THR A 19 18.84 14.13 4.32
CA THR A 19 18.42 13.40 3.12
C THR A 19 17.61 12.17 3.52
N VAL A 20 16.54 11.88 2.75
CA VAL A 20 15.81 10.60 2.86
C VAL A 20 16.53 9.55 2.02
N CYS A 21 16.86 8.42 2.66
CA CYS A 21 17.49 7.29 1.99
C CYS A 21 16.57 6.05 2.06
N ILE A 22 16.22 5.49 0.90
CA ILE A 22 15.37 4.33 0.78
C ILE A 22 16.22 3.14 0.30
N PHE A 23 16.25 2.08 1.12
CA PHE A 23 16.90 0.81 0.79
C PHE A 23 15.84 -0.20 0.33
N ILE A 24 15.95 -0.67 -0.91
CA ILE A 24 15.09 -1.71 -1.46
C ILE A 24 15.83 -3.04 -1.37
N ASN A 25 15.21 -4.01 -0.68
CA ASN A 25 15.75 -5.35 -0.52
C ASN A 25 14.72 -6.40 -0.92
N GLN A 26 15.18 -7.47 -1.55
CA GLN A 26 14.37 -8.66 -1.75
C GLN A 26 14.42 -9.57 -0.52
N LEU A 27 13.29 -10.20 -0.21
CA LEU A 27 13.22 -11.30 0.76
C LEU A 27 13.77 -12.58 0.12
N ARG A 28 14.50 -13.35 0.91
CA ARG A 28 15.04 -14.66 0.56
C ARG A 28 14.72 -15.62 1.70
N ASP A 29 14.43 -16.85 1.38
CA ASP A 29 14.26 -17.88 2.39
C ASP A 29 15.61 -18.51 2.74
N LYS A 30 15.84 -18.72 4.03
CA LYS A 30 16.98 -19.48 4.54
C LYS A 30 16.64 -20.95 4.45
N ILE A 31 17.46 -21.71 3.72
CA ILE A 31 17.35 -23.15 3.64
C ILE A 31 17.68 -23.76 5.02
N GLY A 32 16.87 -24.73 5.48
CA GLY A 32 17.11 -25.48 6.71
C GLY A 32 16.56 -24.85 7.98
N VAL A 33 15.79 -23.76 7.93
CA VAL A 33 15.06 -23.22 9.09
C VAL A 33 13.75 -23.96 9.27
N VAL A 34 13.69 -24.88 10.25
CA VAL A 34 12.50 -25.69 10.57
C VAL A 34 11.56 -24.94 11.51
N TYR A 35 12.08 -24.04 12.36
CA TYR A 35 11.31 -23.26 13.33
C TYR A 35 11.57 -21.77 13.17
N GLY A 36 10.53 -20.95 13.29
CA GLY A 36 10.59 -19.49 13.19
C GLY A 36 10.38 -18.98 11.77
N ASN A 37 10.70 -17.71 11.53
CA ASN A 37 10.54 -17.09 10.20
C ASN A 37 11.79 -17.32 9.36
N PRO A 38 11.72 -18.10 8.27
CA PRO A 38 12.84 -18.37 7.37
C PRO A 38 13.25 -17.14 6.55
N GLU A 39 12.37 -16.14 6.44
CA GLU A 39 12.63 -14.98 5.58
C GLU A 39 13.78 -14.10 6.08
N THR A 40 14.68 -13.81 5.20
CA THR A 40 15.83 -12.94 5.45
C THR A 40 16.05 -11.95 4.31
N THR A 41 16.76 -10.87 4.61
CA THR A 41 17.19 -9.90 3.60
C THR A 41 18.67 -10.05 3.33
N THR A 42 19.09 -9.80 2.10
CA THR A 42 20.52 -9.71 1.77
C THR A 42 21.17 -8.57 2.56
N GLY A 43 22.39 -8.77 3.02
CA GLY A 43 23.17 -7.72 3.69
C GLY A 43 23.09 -7.71 5.22
N GLY A 44 22.59 -8.76 5.84
CA GLY A 44 22.61 -8.98 7.29
C GLY A 44 21.63 -8.10 8.08
N ASN A 45 21.77 -8.08 9.40
CA ASN A 45 20.82 -7.44 10.30
C ASN A 45 21.03 -5.92 10.49
N ALA A 46 22.15 -5.36 10.04
CA ALA A 46 22.49 -3.96 10.31
C ALA A 46 21.40 -2.97 9.89
N LEU A 47 20.86 -3.10 8.67
CA LEU A 47 19.79 -2.23 8.18
C LEU A 47 18.50 -2.33 9.02
N LYS A 48 18.21 -3.51 9.60
CA LYS A 48 17.05 -3.70 10.47
C LYS A 48 17.13 -2.84 11.73
N PHE A 49 18.33 -2.63 12.28
CA PHE A 49 18.55 -1.79 13.45
C PHE A 49 18.58 -0.31 13.11
N TYR A 50 19.29 0.10 12.07
CA TYR A 50 19.47 1.50 11.70
C TYR A 50 18.22 2.14 11.08
N ALA A 51 17.42 1.40 10.32
CA ALA A 51 16.24 1.93 9.68
C ALA A 51 15.25 2.56 10.68
N SER A 52 14.81 3.78 10.40
CA SER A 52 13.77 4.47 11.17
C SER A 52 12.39 3.88 10.83
N VAL A 53 12.14 3.58 9.58
CA VAL A 53 10.92 2.94 9.09
C VAL A 53 11.30 1.69 8.32
N ARG A 54 10.54 0.60 8.51
CA ARG A 54 10.63 -0.62 7.73
C ARG A 54 9.25 -0.98 7.20
N ILE A 55 9.20 -1.24 5.93
CA ILE A 55 7.98 -1.57 5.21
C ILE A 55 8.15 -2.94 4.58
N ASP A 56 7.16 -3.81 4.78
CA ASP A 56 7.03 -5.10 4.10
C ASP A 56 5.98 -4.94 3.00
N ILE A 57 6.37 -5.24 1.75
CA ILE A 57 5.51 -5.12 0.57
C ILE A 57 5.34 -6.50 -0.03
N ARG A 58 4.08 -6.94 -0.18
CA ARG A 58 3.75 -8.26 -0.72
C ARG A 58 2.64 -8.20 -1.74
N ARG A 59 2.79 -8.96 -2.80
CA ARG A 59 1.70 -9.26 -3.71
C ARG A 59 0.69 -10.17 -3.01
N VAL A 60 -0.58 -9.78 -3.02
CA VAL A 60 -1.70 -10.55 -2.45
C VAL A 60 -2.34 -11.42 -3.53
N SER A 61 -2.65 -10.81 -4.68
CA SER A 61 -3.27 -11.48 -5.82
C SER A 61 -2.90 -10.79 -7.13
N VAL A 62 -3.19 -11.46 -8.23
CA VAL A 62 -3.07 -10.90 -9.58
C VAL A 62 -4.45 -10.39 -10.01
N ILE A 63 -4.48 -9.22 -10.63
CA ILE A 63 -5.68 -8.66 -11.25
C ILE A 63 -5.65 -9.08 -12.71
N LYS A 64 -6.74 -9.73 -13.15
CA LYS A 64 -6.85 -10.27 -14.50
C LYS A 64 -8.16 -9.82 -15.13
N ASP A 65 -8.13 -9.71 -16.46
CA ASP A 65 -9.33 -9.67 -17.29
C ASP A 65 -9.24 -10.85 -18.26
N GLY A 66 -10.09 -11.88 -18.05
CA GLY A 66 -9.94 -13.15 -18.70
C GLY A 66 -8.58 -13.80 -18.40
N GLU A 67 -7.77 -14.03 -19.43
CA GLU A 67 -6.40 -14.59 -19.31
C GLU A 67 -5.32 -13.50 -19.16
N GLU A 68 -5.63 -12.26 -19.49
CA GLU A 68 -4.68 -11.15 -19.44
C GLU A 68 -4.47 -10.66 -18.02
N GLN A 69 -3.19 -10.47 -17.64
CA GLN A 69 -2.81 -9.90 -16.35
C GLN A 69 -2.69 -8.39 -16.48
N LEU A 70 -3.61 -7.67 -15.82
CA LEU A 70 -3.68 -6.20 -15.87
C LEU A 70 -2.88 -5.54 -14.74
N GLY A 71 -2.67 -6.26 -13.63
CA GLY A 71 -2.00 -5.67 -12.47
C GLY A 71 -1.89 -6.63 -11.30
N THR A 72 -1.55 -6.08 -10.14
CA THR A 72 -1.42 -6.83 -8.89
C THR A 72 -2.07 -6.10 -7.72
N ARG A 73 -2.80 -6.84 -6.88
CA ARG A 73 -3.20 -6.39 -5.55
C ARG A 73 -2.00 -6.49 -4.62
N THR A 74 -1.60 -5.40 -4.02
CA THR A 74 -0.40 -5.30 -3.19
C THR A 74 -0.77 -4.90 -1.78
N ARG A 75 -0.19 -5.59 -0.80
CA ARG A 75 -0.28 -5.24 0.63
C ARG A 75 1.02 -4.63 1.09
N VAL A 76 0.92 -3.52 1.78
CA VAL A 76 2.00 -2.83 2.46
C VAL A 76 1.76 -2.89 3.96
N LYS A 77 2.77 -3.32 4.72
CA LYS A 77 2.74 -3.36 6.19
C LYS A 77 3.93 -2.61 6.76
N VAL A 78 3.68 -1.66 7.64
CA VAL A 78 4.73 -0.98 8.40
C VAL A 78 5.15 -1.88 9.55
N VAL A 79 6.30 -2.55 9.44
CA VAL A 79 6.78 -3.52 10.45
C VAL A 79 7.64 -2.88 11.53
N LYS A 80 8.18 -1.67 11.28
CA LYS A 80 8.90 -0.84 12.25
C LYS A 80 8.69 0.62 11.91
N ASN A 81 8.43 1.42 12.93
CA ASN A 81 8.36 2.87 12.79
C ASN A 81 8.84 3.53 14.08
N LYS A 82 9.84 4.42 14.00
CA LYS A 82 10.38 5.16 15.12
C LYS A 82 9.74 6.55 15.30
N VAL A 83 8.95 7.00 14.30
CA VAL A 83 8.40 8.35 14.27
C VAL A 83 6.88 8.40 14.40
N ALA A 84 6.22 7.24 14.31
CA ALA A 84 4.76 7.10 14.45
C ALA A 84 4.39 5.67 14.87
N PRO A 85 3.14 5.38 15.29
CA PRO A 85 2.71 4.03 15.63
C PRO A 85 2.93 3.05 14.46
N PRO A 86 3.61 1.91 14.71
CA PRO A 86 3.87 0.89 13.69
C PRO A 86 2.64 -0.01 13.44
N PHE A 87 2.83 -1.03 12.60
CA PHE A 87 1.89 -2.12 12.30
C PHE A 87 0.66 -1.74 11.48
N LYS A 88 0.57 -0.52 10.98
CA LYS A 88 -0.45 -0.13 10.00
C LYS A 88 -0.27 -0.91 8.70
N LYS A 89 -1.40 -1.23 8.08
CA LYS A 89 -1.45 -1.94 6.79
C LYS A 89 -2.25 -1.08 5.80
N ALA A 90 -1.88 -1.18 4.53
CA ALA A 90 -2.65 -0.65 3.41
C ALA A 90 -2.64 -1.69 2.27
N GLU A 91 -3.72 -1.78 1.53
CA GLU A 91 -3.82 -2.60 0.32
C GLU A 91 -4.32 -1.73 -0.82
N PHE A 92 -3.67 -1.88 -1.97
CA PHE A 92 -4.04 -1.15 -3.18
C PHE A 92 -3.65 -1.93 -4.43
N ASP A 93 -4.24 -1.55 -5.55
CA ASP A 93 -3.95 -2.13 -6.85
C ASP A 93 -2.81 -1.38 -7.52
N ILE A 94 -1.87 -2.13 -8.09
CA ILE A 94 -0.84 -1.62 -9.00
C ILE A 94 -1.18 -2.14 -10.39
N MET A 95 -1.57 -1.24 -11.29
CA MET A 95 -1.89 -1.56 -12.68
C MET A 95 -0.62 -1.46 -13.52
N PHE A 96 -0.44 -2.39 -14.46
CA PHE A 96 0.71 -2.37 -15.36
C PHE A 96 0.64 -1.18 -16.30
N GLY A 97 1.75 -0.45 -16.42
CA GLY A 97 1.83 0.77 -17.21
C GLY A 97 1.22 2.04 -16.58
N GLU A 98 0.27 1.90 -15.64
CA GLU A 98 -0.42 3.05 -15.00
C GLU A 98 0.09 3.34 -13.58
N GLY A 99 0.57 2.31 -12.86
CA GLY A 99 0.98 2.41 -11.47
C GLY A 99 -0.16 2.21 -10.47
N ILE A 100 -0.15 2.93 -9.35
CA ILE A 100 -1.15 2.78 -8.28
C ILE A 100 -2.51 3.28 -8.76
N SER A 101 -3.54 2.42 -8.68
CA SER A 101 -4.92 2.74 -9.06
C SER A 101 -5.61 3.61 -8.02
N LYS A 102 -5.55 4.93 -8.18
CA LYS A 102 -6.22 5.88 -7.26
C LYS A 102 -7.73 5.68 -7.21
N ILE A 103 -8.37 5.37 -8.34
CA ILE A 103 -9.82 5.14 -8.40
C ILE A 103 -10.19 3.89 -7.61
N GLY A 104 -9.41 2.82 -7.74
CA GLY A 104 -9.61 1.61 -6.94
C GLY A 104 -9.50 1.87 -5.45
N GLU A 105 -8.55 2.70 -5.04
CA GLU A 105 -8.35 3.10 -3.65
C GLU A 105 -9.52 3.94 -3.11
N ILE A 106 -10.05 4.89 -3.91
CA ILE A 106 -11.24 5.69 -3.56
C ILE A 106 -12.45 4.79 -3.32
N ILE A 107 -12.67 3.76 -4.15
CA ILE A 107 -13.77 2.81 -3.99
C ILE A 107 -13.59 2.01 -2.70
N ASP A 108 -12.42 1.41 -2.47
CA ASP A 108 -12.16 0.56 -1.32
C ASP A 108 -12.30 1.37 -0.01
N LEU A 109 -11.68 2.53 0.07
CA LEU A 109 -11.80 3.43 1.22
C LEU A 109 -13.22 3.97 1.36
N GLY A 110 -13.91 4.28 0.26
CA GLY A 110 -15.30 4.71 0.27
C GLY A 110 -16.23 3.67 0.90
N VAL A 111 -15.98 2.38 0.67
CA VAL A 111 -16.69 1.27 1.32
C VAL A 111 -16.29 1.16 2.78
N ASP A 112 -14.99 1.20 3.09
CA ASP A 112 -14.49 1.06 4.46
C ASP A 112 -14.99 2.16 5.40
N TYR A 113 -15.13 3.38 4.90
CA TYR A 113 -15.68 4.53 5.65
C TYR A 113 -17.20 4.69 5.52
N GLY A 114 -17.90 3.76 4.84
CA GLY A 114 -19.36 3.78 4.72
C GLY A 114 -19.92 4.88 3.81
N ILE A 115 -19.09 5.56 3.02
CA ILE A 115 -19.49 6.58 2.05
C ILE A 115 -20.11 5.93 0.83
N ILE A 116 -19.51 4.83 0.36
CA ILE A 116 -20.07 3.95 -0.66
C ILE A 116 -20.67 2.74 0.05
N LYS A 117 -21.94 2.48 -0.16
CA LYS A 117 -22.62 1.30 0.36
C LYS A 117 -22.44 0.15 -0.61
N LYS A 118 -21.99 -1.01 -0.10
CA LYS A 118 -21.88 -2.25 -0.86
C LYS A 118 -22.92 -3.24 -0.35
N SER A 119 -23.78 -3.73 -1.24
CA SER A 119 -24.77 -4.77 -0.96
C SER A 119 -24.63 -5.88 -2.02
N GLY A 120 -24.03 -7.01 -1.60
CA GLY A 120 -23.64 -8.07 -2.52
C GLY A 120 -22.66 -7.56 -3.59
N SER A 121 -23.04 -7.67 -4.86
CA SER A 121 -22.26 -7.13 -5.99
C SER A 121 -22.57 -5.66 -6.33
N TRP A 122 -23.60 -5.06 -5.71
CA TRP A 122 -24.03 -3.71 -6.01
C TRP A 122 -23.35 -2.67 -5.13
N PHE A 123 -22.98 -1.57 -5.77
CA PHE A 123 -22.43 -0.38 -5.11
C PHE A 123 -23.40 0.79 -5.29
N SER A 124 -23.59 1.57 -4.22
CA SER A 124 -24.42 2.79 -4.23
C SER A 124 -23.75 3.92 -3.48
N TYR A 125 -24.01 5.12 -3.94
CA TYR A 125 -23.58 6.36 -3.32
C TYR A 125 -24.81 7.25 -3.07
N GLY A 126 -25.11 7.53 -1.81
CA GLY A 126 -26.42 8.05 -1.43
C GLY A 126 -27.53 7.10 -1.86
N ASP A 127 -28.52 7.62 -2.59
CA ASP A 127 -29.63 6.83 -3.15
C ASP A 127 -29.39 6.34 -4.58
N ARG A 128 -28.25 6.72 -5.19
CA ARG A 128 -27.90 6.37 -6.55
C ARG A 128 -27.10 5.05 -6.59
N LYS A 129 -27.54 4.08 -7.40
CA LYS A 129 -26.72 2.92 -7.74
C LYS A 129 -25.61 3.37 -8.70
N ILE A 130 -24.35 3.08 -8.35
CA ILE A 130 -23.16 3.49 -9.12
C ILE A 130 -22.49 2.36 -9.89
N GLY A 131 -22.94 1.11 -9.71
CA GLY A 131 -22.49 -0.01 -10.53
C GLY A 131 -22.69 -1.36 -9.87
N GLN A 132 -22.62 -2.39 -10.70
CA GLN A 132 -22.58 -3.79 -10.28
C GLN A 132 -21.16 -4.31 -10.53
N GLY A 133 -20.49 -4.73 -9.45
CA GLY A 133 -19.06 -5.09 -9.48
C GLY A 133 -18.14 -3.87 -9.38
N ARG A 134 -16.93 -4.15 -8.90
CA ARG A 134 -15.92 -3.10 -8.65
C ARG A 134 -15.44 -2.43 -9.94
N ASP A 135 -15.36 -3.19 -11.03
CA ASP A 135 -14.84 -2.69 -12.31
C ASP A 135 -15.81 -1.74 -12.98
N SER A 136 -17.13 -2.01 -12.95
CA SER A 136 -18.16 -1.06 -13.42
C SER A 136 -18.12 0.27 -12.65
N VAL A 137 -17.87 0.22 -11.33
CA VAL A 137 -17.71 1.43 -10.51
C VAL A 137 -16.43 2.18 -10.87
N LYS A 138 -15.33 1.47 -11.14
CA LYS A 138 -14.09 2.09 -11.64
C LYS A 138 -14.31 2.85 -12.95
N GLU A 139 -15.00 2.23 -13.91
CA GLU A 139 -15.30 2.85 -15.18
C GLU A 139 -16.20 4.09 -15.01
N LEU A 140 -17.24 3.98 -14.18
CA LEU A 140 -18.10 5.13 -13.90
C LEU A 140 -17.28 6.29 -13.32
N LEU A 141 -16.46 6.05 -12.28
CA LEU A 141 -15.65 7.09 -11.65
C LEU A 141 -14.50 7.59 -12.54
N LYS A 142 -14.07 6.81 -13.54
CA LYS A 142 -13.13 7.27 -14.56
C LYS A 142 -13.77 8.28 -15.50
N ASN A 143 -15.04 8.08 -15.84
CA ASN A 143 -15.80 8.91 -16.79
C ASN A 143 -16.54 10.07 -16.13
N ASP A 144 -16.92 9.96 -14.85
CA ASP A 144 -17.60 11.00 -14.07
C ASP A 144 -16.62 11.61 -13.05
N GLU A 145 -15.89 12.64 -13.51
CA GLU A 145 -14.89 13.32 -12.71
C GLU A 145 -15.50 14.07 -11.51
N ALA A 146 -16.69 14.63 -11.70
CA ALA A 146 -17.38 15.37 -10.64
C ALA A 146 -17.74 14.44 -9.47
N LEU A 147 -18.33 13.27 -9.77
CA LEU A 147 -18.66 12.26 -8.76
C LEU A 147 -17.38 11.72 -8.10
N ARG A 148 -16.34 11.45 -8.88
CA ARG A 148 -15.04 10.99 -8.34
C ARG A 148 -14.49 11.97 -7.32
N ASN A 149 -14.43 13.26 -7.65
CA ASN A 149 -13.89 14.29 -6.78
C ASN A 149 -14.75 14.47 -5.51
N GLU A 150 -16.07 14.39 -5.63
CA GLU A 150 -16.98 14.45 -4.49
C GLU A 150 -16.75 13.26 -3.51
N VAL A 151 -16.69 12.04 -4.04
CA VAL A 151 -16.43 10.84 -3.23
C VAL A 151 -15.04 10.91 -2.59
N GLU A 152 -14.02 11.30 -3.35
CA GLU A 152 -12.65 11.47 -2.82
C GLU A 152 -12.59 12.49 -1.69
N ALA A 153 -13.27 13.64 -1.81
CA ALA A 153 -13.32 14.66 -0.76
C ALA A 153 -13.91 14.10 0.53
N LYS A 154 -15.07 13.41 0.45
CA LYS A 154 -15.72 12.79 1.61
C LYS A 154 -14.85 11.70 2.25
N VAL A 155 -14.17 10.89 1.43
CA VAL A 155 -13.22 9.88 1.94
C VAL A 155 -12.08 10.54 2.71
N ARG A 156 -11.50 11.61 2.17
CA ARG A 156 -10.43 12.36 2.86
C ARG A 156 -10.90 12.98 4.18
N GLU A 157 -12.09 13.55 4.22
CA GLU A 157 -12.68 14.09 5.45
C GLU A 157 -12.89 13.00 6.50
N ALA A 158 -13.45 11.85 6.12
CA ALA A 158 -13.65 10.73 7.02
C ALA A 158 -12.31 10.16 7.55
N MET A 159 -11.29 10.07 6.70
CA MET A 159 -9.93 9.67 7.11
C MET A 159 -9.32 10.63 8.13
N ILE A 160 -9.51 11.94 7.95
CA ILE A 160 -8.99 12.96 8.88
C ILE A 160 -9.74 12.87 10.22
N ALA A 161 -11.06 12.70 10.20
CA ALA A 161 -11.87 12.52 11.40
C ALA A 161 -11.46 11.27 12.19
N ALA A 162 -11.28 10.15 11.52
CA ALA A 162 -10.84 8.89 12.13
C ALA A 162 -9.42 8.93 12.72
N ARG A 163 -8.57 9.88 12.30
CA ARG A 163 -7.22 10.06 12.90
C ARG A 163 -7.23 10.88 14.18
N LYS A 164 -8.28 11.67 14.40
CA LYS A 164 -8.44 12.56 15.58
C LYS A 164 -9.16 11.88 16.74
N ALA A 165 -9.90 10.80 16.43
CA ALA A 165 -10.55 9.94 17.42
C ALA A 165 -9.56 8.86 17.93
#